data_df4991f56de1a6e43ba565a5e09b9f99
#
_entry.id   df4991f56de1a6e43ba565a5e09b9f99
#
_cell.length_a   1.000
_cell.length_b   1.000
_cell.length_c   1.000
_cell.angle_alpha   90.00
_cell.angle_beta   90.00
_cell.angle_gamma   90.00
#
_symmetry.space_group_name_H-M   'P 1'
#
loop_
_entity.id
_entity.type
_entity.pdbx_description
1 polymer ?
#
loop_
_entity_poly.entity_id
_entity_poly.type
_entity_poly.pdbx_seq_one_letter_code
_entity_poly.pdbx_strand_id
1 'polypeptide(L)'
;IEKHFSFDRGLWGADHKVSMTPDELKALVTGIRELEANPAKKEEYLGKEIVKSGMGSGAKVLQEDEAVFRPYFRKSLMAGRDIPTGSELTAEMLYAMRPQEYAGGLPSEQYEAVLGKRVTQDLKKYDPIRAEILA
;
A
#
# COMPACT_ATOMS: atom_id res chain seq x y z
N ILE A 1 -4.70 -15.49 3.42
CA ILE A 1 -3.36 -15.55 2.80
C ILE A 1 -3.46 -14.94 1.42
N GLU A 2 -2.61 -13.95 1.15
CA GLU A 2 -2.50 -13.30 -0.16
C GLU A 2 -1.11 -13.60 -0.75
N LYS A 3 -1.05 -13.91 -2.03
CA LYS A 3 0.20 -14.17 -2.71
C LYS A 3 0.08 -13.87 -4.21
N HIS A 4 1.08 -13.20 -4.76
CA HIS A 4 1.21 -13.05 -6.21
C HIS A 4 1.29 -14.42 -6.88
N PHE A 5 0.59 -14.57 -8.00
CA PHE A 5 0.50 -15.80 -8.77
C PHE A 5 0.91 -15.55 -10.23
N SER A 6 1.67 -16.46 -10.79
CA SER A 6 2.08 -16.44 -12.20
C SER A 6 2.16 -17.85 -12.76
N PHE A 7 1.85 -18.03 -14.01
CA PHE A 7 2.05 -19.32 -14.70
C PHE A 7 3.53 -19.63 -14.91
N ASP A 8 4.36 -18.60 -15.10
CA ASP A 8 5.79 -18.75 -15.31
C ASP A 8 6.51 -17.48 -14.80
N ARG A 9 7.59 -17.69 -14.02
CA ARG A 9 8.44 -16.61 -13.52
C ARG A 9 9.29 -15.93 -14.60
N GLY A 10 9.45 -16.57 -15.76
CA GLY A 10 10.15 -16.04 -16.92
C GLY A 10 9.32 -15.07 -17.77
N LEU A 11 8.03 -14.91 -17.49
CA LEU A 11 7.18 -13.96 -18.21
C LEU A 11 7.65 -12.52 -17.99
N TRP A 12 7.41 -11.68 -19.00
CA TRP A 12 7.71 -10.25 -18.90
C TRP A 12 6.74 -9.54 -17.96
N GLY A 13 7.28 -8.82 -16.98
CA GLY A 13 6.50 -8.07 -15.99
C GLY A 13 7.19 -8.04 -14.63
N ALA A 14 6.85 -7.05 -13.81
CA ALA A 14 7.55 -6.78 -12.55
C ALA A 14 7.38 -7.91 -11.53
N ASP A 15 6.19 -8.48 -11.42
CA ASP A 15 5.82 -9.34 -10.28
C ASP A 15 5.97 -10.83 -10.56
N HIS A 16 6.24 -11.24 -11.81
CA HIS A 16 6.36 -12.66 -12.16
C HIS A 16 7.47 -13.38 -11.39
N LYS A 17 8.63 -12.73 -11.21
CA LYS A 17 9.81 -13.32 -10.53
C LYS A 17 9.53 -13.66 -9.06
N VAL A 18 8.65 -12.92 -8.39
CA VAL A 18 8.31 -13.09 -6.96
C VAL A 18 6.98 -13.83 -6.75
N SER A 19 6.31 -14.20 -7.83
CA SER A 19 5.03 -14.90 -7.82
C SER A 19 5.17 -16.39 -7.53
N MET A 20 4.14 -16.98 -6.97
CA MET A 20 4.00 -18.44 -6.90
C MET A 20 3.59 -19.01 -8.27
N THR A 21 4.15 -20.15 -8.61
CA THR A 21 3.71 -20.98 -9.75
C THR A 21 2.53 -21.87 -9.36
N PRO A 22 1.82 -22.48 -10.34
CA PRO A 22 0.71 -23.40 -10.04
C PRO A 22 1.08 -24.54 -9.10
N ASP A 23 2.25 -25.15 -9.28
CA ASP A 23 2.71 -26.25 -8.42
C ASP A 23 3.02 -25.78 -7.00
N GLU A 24 3.63 -24.63 -6.85
CA GLU A 24 3.89 -24.02 -5.53
C GLU A 24 2.59 -23.64 -4.82
N LEU A 25 1.60 -23.10 -5.54
CA LEU A 25 0.28 -22.81 -4.98
C LEU A 25 -0.42 -24.10 -4.53
N LYS A 26 -0.36 -25.16 -5.33
CA LYS A 26 -0.88 -26.47 -4.95
C LYS A 26 -0.23 -27.00 -3.69
N ALA A 27 1.10 -26.91 -3.60
CA ALA A 27 1.85 -27.34 -2.41
C ALA A 27 1.44 -26.53 -1.16
N LEU A 28 1.30 -25.20 -1.28
CA LEU A 28 0.83 -24.34 -0.22
C LEU A 28 -0.56 -24.73 0.28
N VAL A 29 -1.53 -24.90 -0.64
CA VAL A 29 -2.90 -25.28 -0.29
C VAL A 29 -2.92 -26.67 0.37
N THR A 30 -2.16 -27.63 -0.14
CA THR A 30 -2.04 -28.96 0.45
C THR A 30 -1.52 -28.89 1.88
N GLY A 31 -0.46 -28.12 2.12
CA GLY A 31 0.11 -27.96 3.47
C GLY A 31 -0.86 -27.29 4.45
N ILE A 32 -1.62 -26.30 3.99
CA ILE A 32 -2.66 -25.64 4.81
C ILE A 32 -3.73 -26.65 5.20
N ARG A 33 -4.27 -27.41 4.25
CA ARG A 33 -5.31 -28.42 4.51
C ARG A 33 -4.81 -29.54 5.44
N GLU A 34 -3.55 -29.90 5.30
CA GLU A 34 -2.92 -30.86 6.20
C GLU A 34 -2.82 -30.36 7.64
N LEU A 35 -2.47 -29.07 7.84
CA LEU A 35 -2.46 -28.44 9.15
C LEU A 35 -3.87 -28.30 9.76
N GLU A 36 -4.88 -27.96 8.93
CA GLU A 36 -6.28 -27.91 9.37
C GLU A 36 -6.77 -29.29 9.85
N ALA A 37 -6.41 -30.36 9.13
CA ALA A 37 -6.78 -31.71 9.47
C ALA A 37 -5.99 -32.28 10.67
N ASN A 38 -4.76 -31.82 10.88
CA ASN A 38 -3.89 -32.27 11.95
C ASN A 38 -3.13 -31.10 12.60
N PRO A 39 -3.75 -30.36 13.53
CA PRO A 39 -3.13 -29.21 14.21
C PRO A 39 -1.84 -29.55 14.97
N ALA A 40 -1.62 -30.82 15.35
CA ALA A 40 -0.39 -31.22 16.02
C ALA A 40 0.88 -31.05 15.16
N LYS A 41 0.74 -31.04 13.85
CA LYS A 41 1.83 -30.73 12.89
C LYS A 41 2.32 -29.28 12.96
N LYS A 42 1.60 -28.38 13.63
CA LYS A 42 2.01 -26.98 13.79
C LYS A 42 3.41 -26.85 14.37
N GLU A 43 3.71 -27.61 15.43
CA GLU A 43 5.02 -27.55 16.08
C GLU A 43 6.15 -28.05 15.16
N GLU A 44 5.89 -29.06 14.35
CA GLU A 44 6.84 -29.53 13.34
C GLU A 44 7.17 -28.41 12.33
N TYR A 45 6.14 -27.72 11.82
CA TYR A 45 6.34 -26.61 10.89
C TYR A 45 7.08 -25.44 11.53
N LEU A 46 6.70 -25.03 12.75
CA LEU A 46 7.35 -23.95 13.50
C LEU A 46 8.80 -24.28 13.88
N GLY A 47 9.12 -25.57 14.00
CA GLY A 47 10.49 -26.05 14.27
C GLY A 47 11.47 -25.93 13.11
N LYS A 48 10.99 -25.75 11.87
CA LYS A 48 11.85 -25.65 10.67
C LYS A 48 12.63 -24.34 10.66
N GLU A 49 13.94 -24.40 10.41
CA GLU A 49 14.82 -23.22 10.42
C GLU A 49 14.36 -22.14 9.43
N ILE A 50 13.88 -22.54 8.24
CA ILE A 50 13.35 -21.59 7.24
C ILE A 50 12.12 -20.84 7.77
N VAL A 51 11.29 -21.47 8.60
CA VAL A 51 10.13 -20.82 9.21
C VAL A 51 10.58 -19.87 10.30
N LYS A 52 11.49 -20.31 11.19
CA LYS A 52 12.04 -19.46 12.25
C LYS A 52 12.71 -18.20 11.69
N SER A 53 13.51 -18.34 10.65
CA SER A 53 14.19 -17.20 10.00
C SER A 53 13.20 -16.23 9.33
N GLY A 54 12.06 -16.73 8.82
CA GLY A 54 11.03 -15.93 8.16
C GLY A 54 9.99 -15.32 9.09
N MET A 55 9.93 -15.73 10.37
CA MET A 55 8.89 -15.23 11.30
C MET A 55 9.08 -13.76 11.70
N GLY A 56 10.30 -13.25 11.65
CA GLY A 56 10.60 -11.88 12.07
C GLY A 56 10.26 -11.60 13.55
N SER A 57 9.96 -10.36 13.85
CA SER A 57 9.50 -9.93 15.17
C SER A 57 8.00 -9.67 15.19
N GLY A 58 7.35 -9.73 16.35
CA GLY A 58 5.95 -9.35 16.51
C GLY A 58 5.70 -7.84 16.45
N ALA A 59 6.75 -7.03 16.38
CA ALA A 59 6.65 -5.58 16.30
C ALA A 59 6.40 -5.14 14.85
N LYS A 60 5.34 -4.36 14.63
CA LYS A 60 5.07 -3.75 13.32
C LYS A 60 5.89 -2.47 13.18
N VAL A 61 7.07 -2.60 12.63
CA VAL A 61 7.98 -1.48 12.32
C VAL A 61 8.22 -1.40 10.82
N LEU A 62 8.42 -0.18 10.31
CA LEU A 62 8.86 0.00 8.94
C LEU A 62 10.35 -0.35 8.86
N GLN A 63 10.70 -1.34 8.05
CA GLN A 63 12.08 -1.72 7.84
C GLN A 63 12.77 -0.73 6.89
N GLU A 64 14.10 -0.59 7.00
CA GLU A 64 14.87 0.35 6.18
C GLU A 64 14.73 0.06 4.69
N ASP A 65 14.75 -1.21 4.30
CA ASP A 65 14.60 -1.64 2.90
C ASP A 65 13.20 -1.34 2.34
N GLU A 66 12.17 -1.26 3.19
CA GLU A 66 10.81 -0.87 2.80
C GLU A 66 10.64 0.65 2.73
N ALA A 67 11.42 1.39 3.53
CA ALA A 67 11.31 2.84 3.62
C ALA A 67 11.57 3.54 2.28
N VAL A 68 12.47 3.00 1.44
CA VAL A 68 12.81 3.53 0.11
C VAL A 68 11.61 3.55 -0.85
N PHE A 69 10.65 2.65 -0.66
CA PHE A 69 9.45 2.60 -1.51
C PHE A 69 8.34 3.54 -1.04
N ARG A 70 8.44 4.07 0.17
CA ARG A 70 7.38 4.85 0.80
C ARG A 70 6.95 6.08 -0.02
N PRO A 71 7.86 6.91 -0.59
CA PRO A 71 7.48 8.05 -1.42
C PRO A 71 6.69 7.66 -2.68
N TYR A 72 6.97 6.48 -3.23
CA TYR A 72 6.34 5.97 -4.45
C TYR A 72 4.96 5.34 -4.19
N PHE A 73 4.78 4.67 -3.04
CA PHE A 73 3.52 3.99 -2.72
C PHE A 73 2.54 4.84 -1.91
N ARG A 74 3.02 5.89 -1.25
CA ARG A 74 2.14 6.85 -0.59
C ARG A 74 1.37 7.70 -1.60
N LYS A 75 0.24 8.21 -1.13
CA LYS A 75 -0.62 9.11 -1.91
C LYS A 75 -0.50 10.54 -1.42
N SER A 76 -0.66 11.48 -2.34
CA SER A 76 -0.85 12.92 -2.07
C SER A 76 -2.32 13.28 -2.19
N LEU A 77 -2.73 14.31 -1.47
CA LEU A 77 -4.03 14.95 -1.61
C LEU A 77 -4.02 15.88 -2.83
N MET A 78 -5.02 15.70 -3.69
CA MET A 78 -5.21 16.46 -4.93
C MET A 78 -6.64 16.99 -4.98
N ALA A 79 -6.88 18.03 -5.78
CA ALA A 79 -8.22 18.46 -6.13
C ALA A 79 -8.92 17.37 -6.97
N GLY A 80 -10.05 16.87 -6.52
CA GLY A 80 -10.87 15.89 -7.25
C GLY A 80 -11.71 16.51 -8.36
N ARG A 81 -11.86 17.83 -8.35
CA ARG A 81 -12.58 18.66 -9.30
C ARG A 81 -12.00 20.07 -9.30
N ASP A 82 -12.48 20.95 -10.16
CA ASP A 82 -12.17 22.37 -10.08
C ASP A 82 -12.73 22.95 -8.77
N ILE A 83 -11.90 23.72 -8.04
CA ILE A 83 -12.25 24.31 -6.74
C ILE A 83 -11.93 25.81 -6.80
N PRO A 84 -12.95 26.69 -6.75
CA PRO A 84 -12.73 28.13 -6.72
C PRO A 84 -12.07 28.61 -5.43
N THR A 85 -11.29 29.68 -5.53
CA THR A 85 -10.75 30.43 -4.38
C THR A 85 -11.82 30.71 -3.33
N GLY A 86 -11.47 30.57 -2.05
CA GLY A 86 -12.36 30.80 -0.92
C GLY A 86 -13.28 29.62 -0.59
N SER A 87 -13.33 28.57 -1.43
CA SER A 87 -14.09 27.36 -1.13
C SER A 87 -13.56 26.67 0.11
N GLU A 88 -14.47 26.17 0.94
CA GLU A 88 -14.15 25.29 2.06
C GLU A 88 -14.03 23.85 1.55
N LEU A 89 -12.92 23.17 1.86
CA LEU A 89 -12.66 21.83 1.38
C LEU A 89 -13.59 20.81 2.04
N THR A 90 -14.29 20.06 1.19
CA THR A 90 -15.11 18.92 1.59
C THR A 90 -14.54 17.61 1.07
N ALA A 91 -15.01 16.49 1.59
CA ALA A 91 -14.56 15.16 1.20
C ALA A 91 -14.68 14.91 -0.32
N GLU A 92 -15.79 15.38 -0.95
CA GLU A 92 -16.06 15.19 -2.38
C GLU A 92 -15.14 16.03 -3.28
N MET A 93 -14.46 17.02 -2.71
CA MET A 93 -13.49 17.86 -3.43
C MET A 93 -12.09 17.27 -3.45
N LEU A 94 -11.83 16.25 -2.65
CA LEU A 94 -10.51 15.67 -2.50
C LEU A 94 -10.35 14.38 -3.29
N TYR A 95 -9.16 14.16 -3.79
CA TYR A 95 -8.72 12.95 -4.46
C TYR A 95 -7.34 12.56 -3.93
N ALA A 96 -7.02 11.28 -3.90
CA ALA A 96 -5.72 10.80 -3.45
C ALA A 96 -5.00 10.11 -4.61
N MET A 97 -3.83 10.62 -4.98
CA MET A 97 -3.03 10.14 -6.12
C MET A 97 -1.63 9.74 -5.68
N ARG A 98 -1.12 8.66 -6.24
CA ARG A 98 0.29 8.25 -6.11
C ARG A 98 1.00 8.30 -7.47
N PRO A 99 2.32 8.41 -7.48
CA PRO A 99 3.21 8.42 -6.32
C PRO A 99 3.28 9.79 -5.64
N GLN A 100 3.39 9.81 -4.32
CA GLN A 100 3.51 11.06 -3.54
C GLN A 100 4.69 11.91 -4.00
N GLU A 101 5.81 11.27 -4.32
CA GLU A 101 7.05 11.90 -4.82
C GLU A 101 6.79 12.89 -5.96
N TYR A 102 5.90 12.54 -6.90
CA TYR A 102 5.67 13.35 -8.11
C TYR A 102 4.35 14.12 -8.06
N ALA A 103 3.41 13.72 -7.25
CA ALA A 103 2.09 14.35 -7.18
C ALA A 103 2.11 15.71 -6.49
N GLY A 104 3.05 15.93 -5.55
CA GLY A 104 3.38 17.24 -4.96
C GLY A 104 2.34 17.83 -4.00
N GLY A 105 1.29 17.09 -3.67
CA GLY A 105 0.31 17.49 -2.66
C GLY A 105 0.71 17.04 -1.24
N LEU A 106 -0.03 17.50 -0.24
CA LEU A 106 0.11 17.03 1.14
C LEU A 106 -0.07 15.51 1.22
N PRO A 107 0.63 14.83 2.13
CA PRO A 107 0.41 13.40 2.36
C PRO A 107 -1.05 13.08 2.67
N SER A 108 -1.55 11.94 2.15
CA SER A 108 -2.95 11.53 2.37
C SER A 108 -3.31 11.34 3.85
N GLU A 109 -2.33 11.14 4.73
CA GLU A 109 -2.51 11.10 6.18
C GLU A 109 -3.02 12.42 6.77
N GLN A 110 -2.88 13.51 6.03
CA GLN A 110 -3.39 14.83 6.43
C GLN A 110 -4.83 15.09 5.96
N TYR A 111 -5.51 14.07 5.44
CA TYR A 111 -6.86 14.19 4.91
C TYR A 111 -7.82 14.90 5.88
N GLU A 112 -7.90 14.41 7.13
CA GLU A 112 -8.79 15.00 8.15
C GLU A 112 -8.37 16.44 8.51
N ALA A 113 -7.08 16.75 8.47
CA ALA A 113 -6.55 18.05 8.82
C ALA A 113 -6.82 19.14 7.77
N VAL A 114 -7.11 18.76 6.53
CA VAL A 114 -7.42 19.72 5.45
C VAL A 114 -8.92 19.93 5.26
N LEU A 115 -9.77 19.05 5.77
CA LEU A 115 -11.23 19.25 5.72
C LEU A 115 -11.64 20.52 6.47
N GLY A 116 -12.54 21.28 5.89
CA GLY A 116 -13.02 22.55 6.45
C GLY A 116 -12.09 23.74 6.22
N LYS A 117 -10.82 23.54 5.77
CA LYS A 117 -9.94 24.64 5.41
C LYS A 117 -10.37 25.29 4.10
N ARG A 118 -10.03 26.58 3.94
CA ARG A 118 -10.36 27.34 2.72
C ARG A 118 -9.15 27.43 1.79
N VAL A 119 -9.41 27.22 0.50
CA VAL A 119 -8.37 27.42 -0.52
C VAL A 119 -8.19 28.91 -0.81
N THR A 120 -6.93 29.35 -0.93
CA THR A 120 -6.55 30.73 -1.17
C THR A 120 -6.35 31.08 -2.64
N GLN A 121 -6.48 30.09 -3.52
CA GLN A 121 -6.39 30.24 -4.98
C GLN A 121 -7.31 29.24 -5.69
N ASP A 122 -7.59 29.49 -6.96
CA ASP A 122 -8.32 28.54 -7.80
C ASP A 122 -7.48 27.29 -8.03
N LEU A 123 -8.13 26.12 -7.94
CA LEU A 123 -7.51 24.84 -8.25
C LEU A 123 -8.26 24.16 -9.40
N LYS A 124 -7.52 23.58 -10.30
CA LYS A 124 -8.04 22.67 -11.32
C LYS A 124 -8.06 21.24 -10.80
N LYS A 125 -8.92 20.43 -11.39
CA LYS A 125 -8.92 18.99 -11.11
C LYS A 125 -7.51 18.42 -11.28
N TYR A 126 -7.08 17.69 -10.26
CA TYR A 126 -5.75 17.10 -10.10
C TYR A 126 -4.63 18.09 -9.74
N ASP A 127 -4.93 19.35 -9.44
CA ASP A 127 -3.94 20.20 -8.80
C ASP A 127 -3.62 19.71 -7.39
N PRO A 128 -2.36 19.80 -6.94
CA PRO A 128 -1.97 19.35 -5.61
C PRO A 128 -2.53 20.27 -4.51
N ILE A 129 -3.11 19.66 -3.48
CA ILE A 129 -3.45 20.37 -2.23
C ILE A 129 -2.18 20.54 -1.42
N ARG A 130 -1.73 21.77 -1.23
CA ARG A 130 -0.50 22.13 -0.51
C ARG A 130 -0.82 22.98 0.71
N ALA A 131 0.09 23.00 1.69
CA ALA A 131 -0.12 23.76 2.92
C ALA A 131 -0.25 25.28 2.67
N GLU A 132 0.56 25.84 1.75
CA GLU A 132 0.60 27.25 1.44
C GLU A 132 -0.66 27.82 0.78
N ILE A 133 -1.52 26.95 0.25
CA ILE A 133 -2.80 27.36 -0.37
C ILE A 133 -4.00 27.19 0.57
N LEU A 134 -3.78 26.82 1.81
CA LEU A 134 -4.82 26.57 2.81
C LEU A 134 -4.80 27.65 3.90
N ALA A 135 -5.98 28.22 4.17
CA ALA A 135 -6.22 29.16 5.26
C ALA A 135 -7.08 28.53 6.36
#